data_820a5d8a6485f07509dc0f5d16927569
#
_entry.id   820a5d8a6485f07509dc0f5d16927569
#
_cell.length_a   1.000
_cell.length_b   1.000
_cell.length_c   1.000
_cell.angle_alpha   90.00
_cell.angle_beta   90.00
_cell.angle_gamma   90.00
#
_symmetry.space_group_name_H-M   'P 1'
#
loop_
_entity.id
_entity.type
_entity.pdbx_description
1 polymer ?
#
loop_
_entity_poly.entity_id
_entity_poly.type
_entity_poly.pdbx_seq_one_letter_code
_entity_poly.pdbx_strand_id
1 'polypeptide(L)'
;EHLYAGSYIALAALTLTSIIFLLFYKDGHKPNRINKKTSRSYLELISQPRFLQALVASAFAYAVMSFLMTATPISMHVMEKISLTKTGFVIQLHIAAMFLPSLVTGNLIKKFGHSKIMYAGVFLFLITILTSFFDQNFTNYLIALIFLGFGWNFLFISGTSLLVLSYRENE
;
A
#
# COMPACT_ATOMS: atom_id res chain seq x y z
N GLU A 1 34.80 -5.40 -3.71
CA GLU A 1 33.71 -6.39 -3.81
C GLU A 1 32.37 -5.65 -3.66
N HIS A 2 31.58 -5.69 -4.72
CA HIS A 2 30.29 -4.98 -4.75
C HIS A 2 29.21 -5.89 -4.15
N LEU A 3 29.12 -5.90 -2.82
CA LEU A 3 28.25 -6.81 -2.03
C LEU A 3 26.77 -6.83 -2.46
N TYR A 4 26.30 -5.74 -3.08
CA TYR A 4 24.89 -5.57 -3.51
C TYR A 4 24.71 -5.44 -5.03
N ALA A 5 25.76 -5.64 -5.82
CA ALA A 5 25.70 -5.46 -7.28
C ALA A 5 24.61 -6.33 -7.94
N GLY A 6 24.43 -7.57 -7.49
CA GLY A 6 23.39 -8.46 -8.01
C GLY A 6 21.97 -7.93 -7.81
N SER A 7 21.68 -7.33 -6.65
CA SER A 7 20.36 -6.74 -6.35
C SER A 7 20.08 -5.53 -7.25
N TYR A 8 21.06 -4.67 -7.49
CA TYR A 8 20.91 -3.53 -8.40
C TYR A 8 20.74 -3.95 -9.86
N ILE A 9 21.47 -4.99 -10.31
CA ILE A 9 21.31 -5.54 -11.66
C ILE A 9 19.91 -6.16 -11.82
N ALA A 10 19.43 -6.91 -10.84
CA ALA A 10 18.08 -7.47 -10.85
C ALA A 10 17.01 -6.37 -10.90
N LEU A 11 17.16 -5.30 -10.11
CA LEU A 11 16.26 -4.15 -10.13
C LEU A 11 16.27 -3.45 -11.49
N ALA A 12 17.47 -3.25 -12.08
CA ALA A 12 17.59 -2.67 -13.41
C ALA A 12 16.91 -3.54 -14.48
N ALA A 13 17.06 -4.85 -14.43
CA ALA A 13 16.40 -5.77 -15.35
C ALA A 13 14.85 -5.70 -15.21
N LEU A 14 14.33 -5.65 -13.99
CA LEU A 14 12.90 -5.50 -13.76
C LEU A 14 12.35 -4.16 -14.26
N THR A 15 13.08 -3.07 -14.07
CA THR A 15 12.67 -1.75 -14.57
C THR A 15 12.70 -1.69 -16.10
N LEU A 16 13.72 -2.27 -16.75
CA LEU A 16 13.77 -2.38 -18.19
C LEU A 16 12.62 -3.21 -18.77
N THR A 17 12.24 -4.30 -18.09
CA THR A 17 11.07 -5.09 -18.48
C THR A 17 9.79 -4.25 -18.44
N SER A 18 9.61 -3.43 -17.41
CA SER A 18 8.47 -2.52 -17.31
C SER A 18 8.42 -1.49 -18.45
N ILE A 19 9.57 -0.95 -18.84
CA ILE A 19 9.67 -0.02 -19.98
C ILE A 19 9.23 -0.71 -21.29
N ILE A 20 9.65 -1.96 -21.51
CA ILE A 20 9.25 -2.74 -22.68
C ILE A 20 7.71 -2.87 -22.75
N PHE A 21 7.06 -3.21 -21.65
CA PHE A 21 5.59 -3.25 -21.61
C PHE A 21 4.93 -1.91 -21.91
N LEU A 22 5.48 -0.80 -21.41
CA LEU A 22 4.96 0.54 -21.66
C LEU A 22 5.09 0.96 -23.13
N LEU A 23 6.13 0.52 -23.84
CA LEU A 23 6.31 0.80 -25.27
C LEU A 23 5.22 0.15 -26.13
N PHE A 24 4.64 -0.96 -25.70
CA PHE A 24 3.52 -1.61 -26.38
C PHE A 24 2.14 -1.07 -25.96
N TYR A 25 2.09 -0.24 -24.92
CA TYR A 25 0.83 0.34 -24.47
C TYR A 25 0.42 1.48 -25.39
N LYS A 26 -0.72 1.32 -26.05
CA LYS A 26 -1.34 2.39 -26.85
C LYS A 26 -2.40 3.08 -26.00
N ASP A 27 -2.15 4.32 -25.64
CA ASP A 27 -3.13 5.15 -24.97
C ASP A 27 -4.31 5.43 -25.91
N GLY A 28 -5.42 4.73 -25.69
CA GLY A 28 -6.66 4.86 -26.50
C GLY A 28 -7.53 6.05 -26.07
N HIS A 29 -7.18 6.71 -24.98
CA HIS A 29 -7.99 7.78 -24.42
C HIS A 29 -7.47 9.13 -24.92
N LYS A 30 -8.16 9.75 -25.89
CA LYS A 30 -7.93 11.16 -26.22
C LYS A 30 -8.54 11.99 -25.09
N PRO A 31 -7.75 12.81 -24.36
CA PRO A 31 -8.32 13.66 -23.33
C PRO A 31 -9.39 14.56 -23.97
N ASN A 32 -10.60 14.48 -23.47
CA ASN A 32 -11.66 15.42 -23.85
C ASN A 32 -11.16 16.83 -23.57
N ARG A 33 -11.38 17.75 -24.52
CA ARG A 33 -10.98 19.16 -24.35
C ARG A 33 -11.63 19.70 -23.07
N ILE A 34 -10.80 19.90 -22.08
CA ILE A 34 -11.21 20.33 -20.74
C ILE A 34 -11.85 21.71 -20.84
N ASN A 35 -13.14 21.80 -20.52
CA ASN A 35 -13.85 23.05 -20.42
C ASN A 35 -13.58 23.63 -19.02
N LYS A 36 -12.57 24.50 -18.90
CA LYS A 36 -12.10 25.12 -17.65
C LYS A 36 -13.19 25.85 -16.84
N LYS A 37 -14.34 26.14 -17.45
CA LYS A 37 -15.43 26.90 -16.81
C LYS A 37 -16.24 26.10 -15.76
N THR A 38 -16.02 24.81 -15.61
CA THR A 38 -16.81 23.93 -14.73
C THR A 38 -15.96 23.18 -13.70
N SER A 39 -14.68 23.51 -13.51
CA SER A 39 -13.87 22.89 -12.47
C SER A 39 -14.20 23.47 -11.09
N ARG A 40 -14.31 22.61 -10.09
CA ARG A 40 -14.49 23.02 -8.69
C ARG A 40 -13.21 23.64 -8.14
N SER A 41 -13.35 24.51 -7.15
CA SER A 41 -12.20 25.05 -6.42
C SER A 41 -11.49 23.94 -5.64
N TYR A 42 -10.17 24.06 -5.44
CA TYR A 42 -9.40 23.14 -4.60
C TYR A 42 -9.97 23.01 -3.19
N LEU A 43 -10.48 24.11 -2.62
CA LEU A 43 -11.12 24.10 -1.30
C LEU A 43 -12.42 23.29 -1.30
N GLU A 44 -13.23 23.41 -2.34
CA GLU A 44 -14.45 22.60 -2.50
C GLU A 44 -14.13 21.12 -2.67
N LEU A 45 -13.05 20.79 -3.39
CA LEU A 45 -12.62 19.42 -3.59
C LEU A 45 -12.16 18.78 -2.27
N ILE A 46 -11.28 19.47 -1.55
CA ILE A 46 -10.73 18.99 -0.26
C ILE A 46 -11.82 18.91 0.82
N SER A 47 -12.84 19.77 0.76
CA SER A 47 -13.95 19.80 1.73
C SER A 47 -14.97 18.66 1.52
N GLN A 48 -14.85 17.88 0.44
CA GLN A 48 -15.74 16.74 0.21
C GLN A 48 -15.44 15.58 1.16
N PRO A 49 -16.43 15.06 1.90
CA PRO A 49 -16.20 13.96 2.84
C PRO A 49 -15.58 12.71 2.19
N ARG A 50 -15.99 12.38 0.96
CA ARG A 50 -15.44 11.24 0.22
C ARG A 50 -13.97 11.43 -0.17
N PHE A 51 -13.61 12.64 -0.63
CA PHE A 51 -12.24 12.98 -0.97
C PHE A 51 -11.35 12.92 0.28
N LEU A 52 -11.81 13.54 1.37
CA LEU A 52 -11.08 13.53 2.63
C LEU A 52 -10.91 12.12 3.20
N GLN A 53 -11.97 11.30 3.17
CA GLN A 53 -11.90 9.89 3.57
C GLN A 53 -10.87 9.11 2.75
N ALA A 54 -10.85 9.29 1.43
CA ALA A 54 -9.91 8.64 0.53
C ALA A 54 -8.47 9.06 0.81
N LEU A 55 -8.25 10.36 0.95
CA LEU A 55 -6.93 10.94 1.22
C LEU A 55 -6.37 10.47 2.56
N VAL A 56 -7.17 10.61 3.64
CA VAL A 56 -6.75 10.25 4.99
C VAL A 56 -6.48 8.74 5.09
N ALA A 57 -7.36 7.89 4.52
CA ALA A 57 -7.16 6.45 4.53
C ALA A 57 -5.86 6.03 3.82
N SER A 58 -5.60 6.58 2.63
CA SER A 58 -4.39 6.25 1.86
C SER A 58 -3.11 6.78 2.53
N ALA A 59 -3.14 8.03 3.02
CA ALA A 59 -1.99 8.65 3.69
C ALA A 59 -1.66 7.92 5.00
N PHE A 60 -2.67 7.61 5.81
CA PHE A 60 -2.50 6.89 7.06
C PHE A 60 -1.98 5.48 6.83
N ALA A 61 -2.55 4.75 5.85
CA ALA A 61 -2.08 3.41 5.50
C ALA A 61 -0.58 3.43 5.13
N TYR A 62 -0.17 4.39 4.31
CA TYR A 62 1.22 4.52 3.89
C TYR A 62 2.14 4.93 5.04
N ALA A 63 1.72 5.87 5.87
CA ALA A 63 2.50 6.33 7.01
C ALA A 63 2.77 5.21 8.03
N VAL A 64 1.73 4.46 8.42
CA VAL A 64 1.86 3.33 9.36
C VAL A 64 2.74 2.24 8.77
N MET A 65 2.55 1.88 7.52
CA MET A 65 3.35 0.87 6.82
C MET A 65 4.82 1.30 6.77
N SER A 66 5.12 2.52 6.34
CA SER A 66 6.50 3.02 6.23
C SER A 66 7.20 3.06 7.58
N PHE A 67 6.50 3.48 8.65
CA PHE A 67 7.02 3.48 10.00
C PHE A 67 7.39 2.07 10.47
N LEU A 68 6.47 1.12 10.38
CA LEU A 68 6.68 -0.24 10.84
C LEU A 68 7.71 -1.01 9.97
N MET A 69 7.75 -0.77 8.67
CA MET A 69 8.76 -1.36 7.78
C MET A 69 10.17 -0.87 8.09
N THR A 70 10.32 0.34 8.60
CA THR A 70 11.62 0.86 9.05
C THR A 70 11.98 0.33 10.44
N ALA A 71 11.02 0.32 11.36
CA ALA A 71 11.26 -0.06 12.75
C ALA A 71 11.49 -1.57 12.93
N THR A 72 10.73 -2.41 12.21
CA THR A 72 10.73 -3.87 12.42
C THR A 72 12.09 -4.54 12.16
N PRO A 73 12.82 -4.27 11.06
CA PRO A 73 14.14 -4.88 10.86
C PRO A 73 15.13 -4.51 11.95
N ILE A 74 15.06 -3.27 12.44
CA ILE A 74 15.91 -2.79 13.54
C ILE A 74 15.55 -3.54 14.82
N SER A 75 14.27 -3.63 15.15
CA SER A 75 13.80 -4.35 16.34
C SER A 75 14.19 -5.83 16.27
N MET A 76 13.87 -6.52 15.19
CA MET A 76 14.18 -7.94 15.04
C MET A 76 15.66 -8.25 15.09
N HIS A 77 16.47 -7.53 14.32
CA HIS A 77 17.89 -7.89 14.15
C HIS A 77 18.79 -7.27 15.24
N VAL A 78 18.58 -6.00 15.56
CA VAL A 78 19.46 -5.28 16.49
C VAL A 78 19.06 -5.53 17.94
N MET A 79 17.75 -5.46 18.25
CA MET A 79 17.28 -5.60 19.64
C MET A 79 17.11 -7.08 20.04
N GLU A 80 16.39 -7.85 19.26
CA GLU A 80 16.04 -9.23 19.57
C GLU A 80 17.05 -10.27 19.05
N LYS A 81 18.13 -9.83 18.38
CA LYS A 81 19.19 -10.70 17.84
C LYS A 81 18.68 -11.79 16.87
N ILE A 82 17.54 -11.58 16.26
CA ILE A 82 17.01 -12.48 15.23
C ILE A 82 17.91 -12.41 14.00
N SER A 83 18.21 -13.54 13.38
CA SER A 83 19.10 -13.59 12.21
C SER A 83 18.57 -12.75 11.03
N LEU A 84 19.47 -12.17 10.24
CA LEU A 84 19.11 -11.40 9.04
C LEU A 84 18.26 -12.22 8.05
N THR A 85 18.55 -13.51 7.92
CA THR A 85 17.77 -14.40 7.05
C THR A 85 16.29 -14.48 7.49
N LYS A 86 16.05 -14.65 8.79
CA LYS A 86 14.69 -14.66 9.35
C LYS A 86 14.01 -13.31 9.22
N THR A 87 14.74 -12.23 9.49
CA THR A 87 14.22 -10.86 9.30
C THR A 87 13.84 -10.62 7.85
N GLY A 88 14.70 -10.99 6.90
CA GLY A 88 14.41 -10.88 5.46
C GLY A 88 13.19 -11.69 5.04
N PHE A 89 13.01 -12.90 5.57
CA PHE A 89 11.85 -13.74 5.30
C PHE A 89 10.53 -13.10 5.77
N VAL A 90 10.51 -12.50 6.96
CA VAL A 90 9.35 -11.78 7.48
C VAL A 90 8.98 -10.59 6.57
N ILE A 91 9.98 -9.83 6.11
CA ILE A 91 9.76 -8.73 5.19
C ILE A 91 9.21 -9.22 3.84
N GLN A 92 9.75 -10.30 3.29
CA GLN A 92 9.26 -10.89 2.04
C GLN A 92 7.79 -11.31 2.13
N LEU A 93 7.40 -11.97 3.22
CA LEU A 93 6.00 -12.36 3.45
C LEU A 93 5.09 -11.15 3.68
N HIS A 94 5.58 -10.10 4.34
CA HIS A 94 4.85 -8.85 4.45
C HIS A 94 4.58 -8.23 3.06
N ILE A 95 5.60 -8.15 2.21
CA ILE A 95 5.45 -7.63 0.83
C ILE A 95 4.45 -8.49 0.04
N ALA A 96 4.52 -9.81 0.17
CA ALA A 96 3.53 -10.69 -0.44
C ALA A 96 2.11 -10.40 0.08
N ALA A 97 1.95 -10.20 1.40
CA ALA A 97 0.68 -9.83 2.02
C ALA A 97 0.17 -8.44 1.61
N MET A 98 1.05 -7.52 1.21
CA MET A 98 0.66 -6.22 0.63
C MET A 98 0.08 -6.36 -0.78
N PHE A 99 0.65 -7.21 -1.62
CA PHE A 99 0.32 -7.22 -3.05
C PHE A 99 -0.61 -8.37 -3.47
N LEU A 100 -0.48 -9.57 -2.94
CA LEU A 100 -1.32 -10.71 -3.32
C LEU A 100 -2.83 -10.44 -3.14
N PRO A 101 -3.30 -9.80 -2.05
CA PRO A 101 -4.71 -9.52 -1.88
C PRO A 101 -5.29 -8.60 -2.95
N SER A 102 -4.47 -7.79 -3.62
CA SER A 102 -4.92 -6.88 -4.69
C SER A 102 -5.66 -7.61 -5.83
N LEU A 103 -5.35 -8.89 -6.04
CA LEU A 103 -6.04 -9.73 -7.03
C LEU A 103 -7.55 -9.87 -6.74
N VAL A 104 -7.93 -9.77 -5.47
CA VAL A 104 -9.32 -9.93 -5.03
C VAL A 104 -9.91 -8.66 -4.44
N THR A 105 -9.10 -7.73 -3.95
CA THR A 105 -9.55 -6.50 -3.28
C THR A 105 -10.47 -5.67 -4.15
N GLY A 106 -10.21 -5.57 -5.46
CA GLY A 106 -11.09 -4.87 -6.40
C GLY A 106 -12.51 -5.48 -6.45
N ASN A 107 -12.62 -6.81 -6.40
CA ASN A 107 -13.92 -7.50 -6.35
C ASN A 107 -14.61 -7.31 -5.00
N LEU A 108 -13.84 -7.30 -3.91
CA LEU A 108 -14.37 -7.01 -2.56
C LEU A 108 -14.93 -5.59 -2.48
N ILE A 109 -14.23 -4.61 -3.05
CA ILE A 109 -14.70 -3.22 -3.12
C ILE A 109 -16.00 -3.12 -3.93
N LYS A 110 -16.10 -3.80 -5.08
CA LYS A 110 -17.33 -3.84 -5.87
C LYS A 110 -18.50 -4.45 -5.10
N LYS A 111 -18.25 -5.49 -4.31
CA LYS A 111 -19.29 -6.20 -3.55
C LYS A 111 -19.72 -5.48 -2.27
N PHE A 112 -18.77 -4.95 -1.51
CA PHE A 112 -19.01 -4.43 -0.15
C PHE A 112 -18.91 -2.90 -0.05
N GLY A 113 -18.33 -2.25 -1.05
CA GLY A 113 -18.05 -0.80 -1.07
C GLY A 113 -16.72 -0.43 -0.40
N HIS A 114 -16.19 0.74 -0.76
CA HIS A 114 -14.90 1.24 -0.30
C HIS A 114 -14.80 1.34 1.23
N SER A 115 -15.79 1.97 1.87
CA SER A 115 -15.74 2.24 3.31
C SER A 115 -15.66 0.95 4.14
N LYS A 116 -16.40 -0.10 3.80
CA LYS A 116 -16.35 -1.37 4.54
C LYS A 116 -15.00 -2.05 4.43
N ILE A 117 -14.38 -1.99 3.25
CA ILE A 117 -13.03 -2.56 3.06
C ILE A 117 -11.97 -1.72 3.79
N MET A 118 -12.12 -0.40 3.83
CA MET A 118 -11.27 0.45 4.68
C MET A 118 -11.38 0.11 6.16
N TYR A 119 -12.61 -0.09 6.69
CA TYR A 119 -12.79 -0.52 8.07
C TYR A 119 -12.16 -1.88 8.36
N ALA A 120 -12.26 -2.83 7.42
CA ALA A 120 -11.56 -4.11 7.54
C ALA A 120 -10.03 -3.89 7.60
N GLY A 121 -9.49 -2.97 6.80
CA GLY A 121 -8.07 -2.60 6.86
C GLY A 121 -7.66 -1.99 8.20
N VAL A 122 -8.47 -1.07 8.75
CA VAL A 122 -8.24 -0.52 10.11
C VAL A 122 -8.27 -1.62 11.16
N PHE A 123 -9.22 -2.54 11.08
CA PHE A 123 -9.32 -3.67 12.00
C PHE A 123 -8.06 -4.54 11.96
N LEU A 124 -7.52 -4.81 10.78
CA LEU A 124 -6.26 -5.56 10.62
C LEU A 124 -5.06 -4.79 11.23
N PHE A 125 -5.03 -3.47 11.11
CA PHE A 125 -4.01 -2.66 11.79
C PHE A 125 -4.13 -2.76 13.32
N LEU A 126 -5.35 -2.77 13.86
CA LEU A 126 -5.56 -3.00 15.29
C LEU A 126 -5.05 -4.36 15.74
N ILE A 127 -5.27 -5.42 14.95
CA ILE A 127 -4.69 -6.74 15.21
C ILE A 127 -3.15 -6.67 15.20
N THR A 128 -2.55 -5.97 14.24
CA THR A 128 -1.09 -5.76 14.20
C THR A 128 -0.60 -5.10 15.49
N ILE A 129 -1.29 -4.07 15.97
CA ILE A 129 -0.93 -3.39 17.23
C ILE A 129 -1.09 -4.35 18.41
N LEU A 130 -2.18 -5.10 18.49
CA LEU A 130 -2.41 -6.05 19.58
C LEU A 130 -1.34 -7.14 19.62
N THR A 131 -0.92 -7.65 18.46
CA THR A 131 0.15 -8.66 18.40
C THR A 131 1.49 -8.13 18.86
N SER A 132 1.75 -6.82 18.76
CA SER A 132 3.01 -6.20 19.22
C SER A 132 3.12 -6.10 20.75
N PHE A 133 2.02 -6.30 21.50
CA PHE A 133 2.06 -6.37 22.97
C PHE A 133 2.43 -7.75 23.52
N PHE A 134 2.50 -8.76 22.66
CA PHE A 134 2.98 -10.09 23.05
C PHE A 134 4.51 -10.17 22.94
N ASP A 135 5.05 -11.36 23.25
CA ASP A 135 6.50 -11.60 23.20
C ASP A 135 7.13 -11.20 21.87
N GLN A 136 8.28 -10.58 21.93
CA GLN A 136 9.04 -10.13 20.76
C GLN A 136 9.82 -11.31 20.12
N ASN A 137 9.08 -12.31 19.60
CA ASN A 137 9.64 -13.46 18.95
C ASN A 137 9.37 -13.47 17.43
N PHE A 138 10.09 -14.32 16.71
CA PHE A 138 9.96 -14.43 15.25
C PHE A 138 8.51 -14.63 14.77
N THR A 139 7.72 -15.47 15.46
CA THR A 139 6.34 -15.78 15.05
C THR A 139 5.42 -14.57 15.20
N ASN A 140 5.56 -13.81 16.28
CA ASN A 140 4.75 -12.62 16.50
C ASN A 140 5.07 -11.51 15.50
N TYR A 141 6.35 -11.29 15.19
CA TYR A 141 6.72 -10.38 14.09
C TYR A 141 6.13 -10.82 12.75
N LEU A 142 6.21 -12.11 12.44
CA LEU A 142 5.66 -12.66 11.20
C LEU A 142 4.15 -12.42 11.09
N ILE A 143 3.40 -12.77 12.12
CA ILE A 143 1.95 -12.60 12.18
C ILE A 143 1.58 -11.12 12.10
N ALA A 144 2.23 -10.27 12.90
CA ALA A 144 1.99 -8.83 12.90
C ALA A 144 2.20 -8.20 11.51
N LEU A 145 3.30 -8.55 10.83
CA LEU A 145 3.60 -7.99 9.52
C LEU A 145 2.69 -8.53 8.41
N ILE A 146 2.24 -9.78 8.50
CA ILE A 146 1.22 -10.31 7.57
C ILE A 146 -0.08 -9.50 7.71
N PHE A 147 -0.59 -9.29 8.93
CA PHE A 147 -1.78 -8.48 9.15
C PHE A 147 -1.59 -7.02 8.73
N LEU A 148 -0.41 -6.45 8.96
CA LEU A 148 -0.05 -5.12 8.49
C LEU A 148 -0.15 -5.03 6.95
N GLY A 149 0.37 -6.03 6.24
CA GLY A 149 0.32 -6.08 4.77
C GLY A 149 -1.10 -6.13 4.23
N PHE A 150 -1.95 -7.00 4.76
CA PHE A 150 -3.37 -7.06 4.40
C PHE A 150 -4.10 -5.76 4.74
N GLY A 151 -3.87 -5.21 5.94
CA GLY A 151 -4.46 -3.95 6.39
C GLY A 151 -4.09 -2.79 5.48
N TRP A 152 -2.82 -2.70 5.12
CA TRP A 152 -2.34 -1.71 4.16
C TRP A 152 -3.02 -1.87 2.80
N ASN A 153 -3.08 -3.08 2.26
CA ASN A 153 -3.73 -3.33 0.97
C ASN A 153 -5.18 -2.83 0.96
N PHE A 154 -5.97 -3.21 1.98
CA PHE A 154 -7.37 -2.82 2.05
C PHE A 154 -7.56 -1.31 2.21
N LEU A 155 -6.79 -0.65 3.06
CA LEU A 155 -6.86 0.79 3.24
C LEU A 155 -6.37 1.57 2.02
N PHE A 156 -5.18 1.22 1.52
CA PHE A 156 -4.53 1.97 0.45
C PHE A 156 -5.24 1.80 -0.89
N ILE A 157 -5.57 0.56 -1.28
CA ILE A 157 -6.26 0.28 -2.54
C ILE A 157 -7.68 0.86 -2.51
N SER A 158 -8.43 0.71 -1.41
CA SER A 158 -9.75 1.31 -1.28
C SER A 158 -9.70 2.84 -1.27
N GLY A 159 -8.70 3.42 -0.59
CA GLY A 159 -8.51 4.86 -0.53
C GLY A 159 -8.18 5.45 -1.88
N THR A 160 -7.17 4.94 -2.56
CA THR A 160 -6.76 5.42 -3.88
C THR A 160 -7.84 5.21 -4.93
N SER A 161 -8.56 4.10 -4.90
CA SER A 161 -9.70 3.83 -5.79
C SER A 161 -10.86 4.81 -5.53
N LEU A 162 -11.18 5.13 -4.27
CA LEU A 162 -12.20 6.12 -3.93
C LEU A 162 -11.77 7.54 -4.31
N LEU A 163 -10.47 7.84 -4.21
CA LEU A 163 -9.92 9.14 -4.59
C LEU A 163 -10.21 9.45 -6.05
N VAL A 164 -9.94 8.50 -6.95
CA VAL A 164 -10.22 8.64 -8.40
C VAL A 164 -11.71 8.91 -8.68
N LEU A 165 -12.62 8.36 -7.87
CA LEU A 165 -14.07 8.58 -7.99
C LEU A 165 -14.55 9.90 -7.36
N SER A 166 -13.68 10.62 -6.66
CA SER A 166 -14.04 11.82 -5.90
C SER A 166 -13.82 13.10 -6.70
N TYR A 167 -13.09 13.07 -7.79
CA TYR A 167 -12.85 14.20 -8.68
C TYR A 167 -13.23 13.88 -10.13
N ARG A 168 -13.38 14.90 -10.95
CA ARG A 168 -13.71 14.80 -12.38
C ARG A 168 -12.45 14.91 -13.22
N GLU A 169 -12.48 14.43 -14.47
CA GLU A 169 -11.34 14.49 -15.40
C GLU A 169 -10.78 15.91 -15.66
N ASN A 170 -11.54 16.95 -15.32
CA ASN A 170 -11.15 18.35 -15.49
C ASN A 170 -10.70 19.03 -14.19
N GLU A 171 -10.55 18.31 -13.11
CA GLU A 171 -10.07 18.74 -11.79
C GLU A 171 -8.75 18.07 -11.42
#